data_a57486cf7deaae05fc6c57268ff55f76
#
_entry.id   a57486cf7deaae05fc6c57268ff55f76
#
_cell.length_a   1.000
_cell.length_b   1.000
_cell.length_c   1.000
_cell.angle_alpha   90.00
_cell.angle_beta   90.00
_cell.angle_gamma   90.00
#
_symmetry.space_group_name_H-M   'P 1'
#
loop_
_entity.id
_entity.type
_entity.pdbx_description
1 polymer ?
#
loop_
_entity_poly.entity_id
_entity_poly.type
_entity_poly.pdbx_seq_one_letter_code
_entity_poly.pdbx_strand_id
1 'polypeptide(L)'
;MDRTCRAGSGLSGKKKIVLVVCLIVVALLVGYGILCGAAGRDVIYPHVTVEAVDLGGMTKEEAQAALEKAVQEVPLDETRGVAFTVSTDQGEIQTVEVPLSSVAIDYAATVERAWAVGRDASFLARGGWYLKCLNQGSEILPVYQNSENLGTILGTIQEALGREPVAPSWEVSGTDLVLVKGTPGNKVDQQAIEDQILAHLGENDIVTLSGAQAQFDIRLEQLPPETLDLANILTQIEKPVQNAQFDKAQKIFKQDSVGVS
;
A
#
# COMPACT_ATOMS: atom_id res chain seq x y z
N MET A 1 33.78 -49.08 -74.43
CA MET A 1 32.98 -47.84 -74.70
C MET A 1 31.82 -47.79 -73.69
N ASP A 2 32.08 -47.10 -72.60
CA ASP A 2 31.08 -47.03 -71.56
C ASP A 2 30.76 -45.56 -71.30
N ARG A 3 29.56 -45.15 -71.65
CA ARG A 3 29.05 -43.78 -71.43
C ARG A 3 28.23 -43.77 -70.14
N THR A 4 28.89 -43.30 -69.09
CA THR A 4 28.14 -42.97 -67.85
C THR A 4 27.31 -41.72 -68.06
N CYS A 5 26.02 -41.88 -68.20
CA CYS A 5 25.03 -40.79 -68.17
C CYS A 5 24.93 -40.21 -66.74
N ARG A 6 25.49 -39.04 -66.54
CA ARG A 6 25.32 -38.25 -65.32
C ARG A 6 23.97 -37.53 -65.38
N ALA A 7 22.98 -38.14 -64.78
CA ALA A 7 21.65 -37.51 -64.63
C ALA A 7 21.73 -36.36 -63.65
N GLY A 8 21.94 -35.15 -64.16
CA GLY A 8 21.77 -33.90 -63.42
C GLY A 8 20.30 -33.56 -63.25
N SER A 9 19.65 -34.02 -62.18
CA SER A 9 18.29 -33.59 -61.84
C SER A 9 18.31 -32.13 -61.33
N GLY A 10 18.29 -31.19 -62.26
CA GLY A 10 18.05 -29.78 -61.93
C GLY A 10 16.66 -29.60 -61.31
N LEU A 11 16.58 -29.28 -60.03
CA LEU A 11 15.28 -28.94 -59.42
C LEU A 11 14.64 -27.80 -60.22
N SER A 12 13.36 -27.99 -60.61
CA SER A 12 12.53 -26.96 -61.26
C SER A 12 12.52 -25.68 -60.42
N GLY A 13 12.59 -24.49 -61.06
CA GLY A 13 12.70 -23.20 -60.40
C GLY A 13 11.70 -23.02 -59.25
N LYS A 14 10.46 -23.53 -59.38
CA LYS A 14 9.47 -23.55 -58.30
C LYS A 14 9.93 -24.37 -57.08
N LYS A 15 10.56 -25.51 -57.26
CA LYS A 15 11.10 -26.33 -56.16
C LYS A 15 12.28 -25.67 -55.45
N LYS A 16 13.12 -24.91 -56.18
CA LYS A 16 14.21 -24.12 -55.56
C LYS A 16 13.64 -23.00 -54.69
N ILE A 17 12.62 -22.29 -55.15
CA ILE A 17 11.97 -21.23 -54.36
C ILE A 17 11.34 -21.82 -53.09
N VAL A 18 10.61 -22.92 -53.16
CA VAL A 18 10.04 -23.60 -52.00
C VAL A 18 11.12 -24.03 -51.01
N LEU A 19 12.22 -24.58 -51.48
CA LEU A 19 13.33 -25.00 -50.64
C LEU A 19 13.96 -23.80 -49.90
N VAL A 20 14.16 -22.69 -50.61
CA VAL A 20 14.70 -21.45 -50.00
C VAL A 20 13.72 -20.89 -48.92
N VAL A 21 12.42 -20.86 -49.21
CA VAL A 21 11.41 -20.43 -48.24
C VAL A 21 11.41 -21.35 -47.02
N CYS A 22 11.45 -22.67 -47.21
CA CYS A 22 11.53 -23.62 -46.10
C CYS A 22 12.79 -23.41 -45.25
N LEU A 23 13.97 -23.16 -45.87
CA LEU A 23 15.18 -22.87 -45.14
C LEU A 23 15.12 -21.56 -44.32
N ILE A 24 14.48 -20.52 -44.87
CA ILE A 24 14.26 -19.25 -44.16
C ILE A 24 13.33 -19.49 -42.95
N VAL A 25 12.22 -20.21 -43.12
CA VAL A 25 11.31 -20.55 -42.05
C VAL A 25 12.00 -21.35 -40.94
N VAL A 26 12.81 -22.35 -41.31
CA VAL A 26 13.57 -23.14 -40.33
C VAL A 26 14.59 -22.25 -39.60
N ALA A 27 15.29 -21.38 -40.29
CA ALA A 27 16.25 -20.45 -39.69
C ALA A 27 15.55 -19.48 -38.69
N LEU A 28 14.36 -18.98 -39.05
CA LEU A 28 13.55 -18.14 -38.16
C LEU A 28 13.07 -18.90 -36.92
N LEU A 29 12.62 -20.16 -37.08
CA LEU A 29 12.18 -21.00 -35.95
C LEU A 29 13.35 -21.32 -35.02
N VAL A 30 14.52 -21.63 -35.55
CA VAL A 30 15.76 -21.88 -34.77
C VAL A 30 16.17 -20.60 -34.04
N GLY A 31 16.19 -19.46 -34.74
CA GLY A 31 16.52 -18.15 -34.15
C GLY A 31 15.56 -17.80 -33.01
N TYR A 32 14.24 -18.03 -33.22
CA TYR A 32 13.25 -17.81 -32.17
C TYR A 32 13.40 -18.79 -30.99
N GLY A 33 13.76 -20.04 -31.24
CA GLY A 33 14.06 -21.03 -30.20
C GLY A 33 15.25 -20.60 -29.34
N ILE A 34 16.28 -19.99 -29.94
CA ILE A 34 17.43 -19.43 -29.20
C ILE A 34 16.98 -18.27 -28.30
N LEU A 35 16.12 -17.38 -28.79
CA LEU A 35 15.52 -16.30 -27.99
C LEU A 35 14.73 -16.82 -26.81
N CYS A 36 13.90 -17.83 -27.00
CA CYS A 36 13.17 -18.48 -25.93
C CYS A 36 14.11 -19.12 -24.90
N GLY A 37 15.23 -19.70 -25.33
CA GLY A 37 16.29 -20.22 -24.45
C GLY A 37 17.01 -19.11 -23.68
N ALA A 38 17.28 -17.98 -24.31
CA ALA A 38 17.86 -16.81 -23.65
C ALA A 38 16.89 -16.22 -22.60
N ALA A 39 15.60 -16.17 -22.91
CA ALA A 39 14.55 -15.75 -21.99
C ALA A 39 14.38 -16.69 -20.77
N GLY A 40 14.87 -17.91 -20.84
CA GLY A 40 14.86 -18.88 -19.72
C GLY A 40 16.05 -18.75 -18.77
N ARG A 41 17.01 -17.86 -19.04
CA ARG A 41 18.16 -17.64 -18.15
C ARG A 41 17.73 -16.99 -16.83
N ASP A 42 18.53 -17.20 -15.81
CA ASP A 42 18.29 -16.71 -14.46
C ASP A 42 18.82 -15.27 -14.27
N VAL A 43 18.51 -14.41 -15.21
CA VAL A 43 18.88 -12.99 -15.23
C VAL A 43 17.71 -12.14 -15.71
N ILE A 44 17.60 -10.90 -15.25
CA ILE A 44 16.57 -9.93 -15.66
C ILE A 44 16.68 -9.69 -17.18
N TYR A 45 15.56 -9.48 -17.86
CA TYR A 45 15.55 -9.24 -19.30
C TYR A 45 16.30 -7.95 -19.67
N PRO A 46 16.89 -7.88 -20.88
CA PRO A 46 17.65 -6.71 -21.30
C PRO A 46 16.82 -5.43 -21.23
N HIS A 47 17.46 -4.31 -20.88
CA HIS A 47 16.84 -2.98 -20.83
C HIS A 47 15.58 -2.91 -19.96
N VAL A 48 15.51 -3.72 -18.91
CA VAL A 48 14.56 -3.52 -17.82
C VAL A 48 15.18 -2.53 -16.85
N THR A 49 14.53 -1.37 -16.72
CA THR A 49 15.01 -0.27 -15.89
C THR A 49 14.05 -0.02 -14.73
N VAL A 50 14.61 0.41 -13.60
CA VAL A 50 13.85 0.94 -12.47
C VAL A 50 14.32 2.37 -12.29
N GLU A 51 13.45 3.34 -12.54
CA GLU A 51 13.84 4.75 -12.67
C GLU A 51 14.99 4.88 -13.72
N ALA A 52 16.12 5.41 -13.33
CA ALA A 52 17.30 5.55 -14.20
C ALA A 52 18.29 4.37 -14.14
N VAL A 53 17.99 3.32 -13.34
CA VAL A 53 18.91 2.19 -13.12
C VAL A 53 18.56 1.05 -14.06
N ASP A 54 19.48 0.69 -14.97
CA ASP A 54 19.34 -0.47 -15.86
C ASP A 54 19.73 -1.76 -15.10
N LEU A 55 18.77 -2.66 -14.93
CA LEU A 55 18.93 -3.96 -14.28
C LEU A 55 19.10 -5.10 -15.29
N GLY A 56 19.09 -4.79 -16.59
CA GLY A 56 19.13 -5.78 -17.66
C GLY A 56 20.38 -6.66 -17.61
N GLY A 57 20.18 -7.98 -17.67
CA GLY A 57 21.25 -8.98 -17.64
C GLY A 57 21.80 -9.31 -16.26
N MET A 58 21.33 -8.67 -15.20
CA MET A 58 21.74 -8.91 -13.82
C MET A 58 20.96 -10.08 -13.20
N THR A 59 21.58 -10.78 -12.25
CA THR A 59 20.88 -11.66 -11.32
C THR A 59 20.07 -10.83 -10.31
N LYS A 60 19.22 -11.47 -9.51
CA LYS A 60 18.43 -10.76 -8.49
C LYS A 60 19.34 -10.08 -7.46
N GLU A 61 20.39 -10.74 -7.04
CA GLU A 61 21.34 -10.24 -6.05
C GLU A 61 22.14 -9.05 -6.58
N GLU A 62 22.59 -9.12 -7.84
CA GLU A 62 23.30 -8.02 -8.50
C GLU A 62 22.39 -6.81 -8.70
N ALA A 63 21.12 -7.03 -9.10
CA ALA A 63 20.13 -5.98 -9.29
C ALA A 63 19.78 -5.28 -7.97
N GLN A 64 19.62 -6.04 -6.87
CA GLN A 64 19.40 -5.47 -5.55
C GLN A 64 20.57 -4.58 -5.12
N ALA A 65 21.79 -5.08 -5.24
CA ALA A 65 22.98 -4.30 -4.89
C ALA A 65 23.14 -3.03 -5.75
N ALA A 66 22.76 -3.11 -7.05
CA ALA A 66 22.79 -1.96 -7.95
C ALA A 66 21.76 -0.89 -7.54
N LEU A 67 20.55 -1.29 -7.16
CA LEU A 67 19.51 -0.37 -6.67
C LEU A 67 19.89 0.27 -5.34
N GLU A 68 20.39 -0.52 -4.37
CA GLU A 68 20.85 -0.01 -3.09
C GLU A 68 21.96 1.03 -3.26
N LYS A 69 22.90 0.76 -4.14
CA LYS A 69 23.99 1.71 -4.47
C LYS A 69 23.45 2.98 -5.11
N ALA A 70 22.55 2.87 -6.06
CA ALA A 70 21.98 4.03 -6.77
C ALA A 70 21.24 4.97 -5.80
N VAL A 71 20.46 4.42 -4.85
CA VAL A 71 19.75 5.23 -3.83
C VAL A 71 20.72 5.88 -2.85
N GLN A 72 21.84 5.24 -2.53
CA GLN A 72 22.88 5.86 -1.69
C GLN A 72 23.57 7.03 -2.39
N GLU A 73 23.77 6.94 -3.72
CA GLU A 73 24.39 8.00 -4.52
C GLU A 73 23.43 9.15 -4.82
N VAL A 74 22.15 8.86 -5.01
CA VAL A 74 21.10 9.84 -5.30
C VAL A 74 19.92 9.60 -4.35
N PRO A 75 19.86 10.28 -3.20
CA PRO A 75 18.75 10.14 -2.27
C PRO A 75 17.41 10.48 -2.91
N LEU A 76 16.34 9.88 -2.38
CA LEU A 76 14.97 10.16 -2.83
C LEU A 76 14.66 11.66 -2.69
N ASP A 77 14.06 12.21 -3.74
CA ASP A 77 13.81 13.65 -3.85
C ASP A 77 12.67 14.07 -2.90
N GLU A 78 12.92 15.09 -2.07
CA GLU A 78 11.93 15.68 -1.16
C GLU A 78 10.85 16.50 -1.90
N THR A 79 11.13 16.93 -3.14
CA THR A 79 10.18 17.72 -3.94
C THR A 79 9.22 16.85 -4.72
N ARG A 80 9.50 15.55 -4.81
CA ARG A 80 8.63 14.54 -5.44
C ARG A 80 7.84 13.80 -4.38
N GLY A 81 6.62 13.47 -4.67
CA GLY A 81 5.74 12.74 -3.77
C GLY A 81 4.29 12.89 -4.16
N VAL A 82 3.41 12.63 -3.23
CA VAL A 82 1.95 12.71 -3.43
C VAL A 82 1.34 13.59 -2.35
N ALA A 83 0.52 14.54 -2.76
CA ALA A 83 -0.39 15.24 -1.86
C ALA A 83 -1.75 14.52 -1.91
N PHE A 84 -2.30 14.18 -0.76
CA PHE A 84 -3.63 13.58 -0.67
C PHE A 84 -4.52 14.33 0.30
N THR A 85 -5.80 14.27 0.00
CA THR A 85 -6.83 14.93 0.81
C THR A 85 -7.56 13.87 1.61
N VAL A 86 -7.57 14.07 2.91
CA VAL A 86 -8.30 13.24 3.87
C VAL A 86 -9.61 13.94 4.18
N SER A 87 -10.74 13.28 3.93
CA SER A 87 -12.06 13.77 4.32
C SER A 87 -12.65 12.92 5.41
N THR A 88 -13.27 13.57 6.40
CA THR A 88 -14.02 12.89 7.45
C THR A 88 -15.51 12.93 7.15
N ASP A 89 -16.29 12.03 7.75
CA ASP A 89 -17.75 12.01 7.67
C ASP A 89 -18.39 13.34 8.16
N GLN A 90 -17.65 14.16 8.91
CA GLN A 90 -18.09 15.46 9.41
C GLN A 90 -17.74 16.61 8.46
N GLY A 91 -17.12 16.31 7.30
CA GLY A 91 -16.75 17.29 6.29
C GLY A 91 -15.45 18.05 6.59
N GLU A 92 -14.67 17.61 7.57
CA GLU A 92 -13.31 18.13 7.78
C GLU A 92 -12.42 17.60 6.65
N ILE A 93 -11.68 18.50 6.03
CA ILE A 93 -10.77 18.19 4.93
C ILE A 93 -9.36 18.59 5.36
N GLN A 94 -8.44 17.65 5.31
CA GLN A 94 -7.03 17.91 5.55
C GLN A 94 -6.21 17.45 4.36
N THR A 95 -5.34 18.33 3.87
CA THR A 95 -4.37 17.98 2.84
C THR A 95 -3.06 17.61 3.52
N VAL A 96 -2.53 16.44 3.16
CA VAL A 96 -1.27 15.91 3.69
C VAL A 96 -0.34 15.67 2.52
N GLU A 97 0.87 16.18 2.62
CA GLU A 97 1.93 15.96 1.65
C GLU A 97 2.84 14.82 2.13
N VAL A 98 3.01 13.82 1.28
CA VAL A 98 3.92 12.69 1.51
C VAL A 98 5.04 12.77 0.49
N PRO A 99 6.19 13.34 0.88
CA PRO A 99 7.35 13.37 0.01
C PRO A 99 7.91 11.96 -0.20
N LEU A 100 8.54 11.73 -1.35
CA LEU A 100 9.15 10.44 -1.69
C LEU A 100 10.26 10.04 -0.69
N SER A 101 10.92 11.01 -0.09
CA SER A 101 11.90 10.80 0.99
C SER A 101 11.31 10.25 2.29
N SER A 102 9.98 10.28 2.45
CA SER A 102 9.29 9.71 3.62
C SER A 102 8.97 8.24 3.51
N VAL A 103 9.24 7.62 2.37
CA VAL A 103 9.09 6.18 2.15
C VAL A 103 10.46 5.55 1.85
N ALA A 104 10.56 4.25 2.04
CA ALA A 104 11.74 3.49 1.65
C ALA A 104 11.42 2.62 0.43
N ILE A 105 12.42 2.31 -0.39
CA ILE A 105 12.27 1.35 -1.48
C ILE A 105 12.43 -0.06 -0.91
N ASP A 106 11.47 -0.92 -1.18
CA ASP A 106 11.63 -2.36 -1.02
C ASP A 106 12.40 -2.91 -2.22
N TYR A 107 13.72 -3.03 -2.06
CA TYR A 107 14.61 -3.50 -3.11
C TYR A 107 14.28 -4.92 -3.55
N ALA A 108 13.95 -5.82 -2.61
CA ALA A 108 13.64 -7.22 -2.91
C ALA A 108 12.35 -7.33 -3.74
N ALA A 109 11.28 -6.66 -3.32
CA ALA A 109 10.02 -6.64 -4.05
C ALA A 109 10.15 -5.93 -5.41
N THR A 110 10.95 -4.86 -5.49
CA THR A 110 11.23 -4.15 -6.75
C THR A 110 11.96 -5.06 -7.74
N VAL A 111 12.99 -5.78 -7.29
CA VAL A 111 13.74 -6.74 -8.11
C VAL A 111 12.84 -7.90 -8.55
N GLU A 112 11.97 -8.42 -7.67
CA GLU A 112 10.99 -9.44 -8.05
C GLU A 112 10.03 -8.94 -9.13
N ARG A 113 9.56 -7.69 -9.05
CA ARG A 113 8.73 -7.07 -10.09
C ARG A 113 9.48 -6.97 -11.42
N ALA A 114 10.73 -6.53 -11.40
CA ALA A 114 11.60 -6.47 -12.59
C ALA A 114 11.88 -7.86 -13.17
N TRP A 115 12.12 -8.85 -12.32
CA TRP A 115 12.31 -10.25 -12.70
C TRP A 115 11.06 -10.86 -13.33
N ALA A 116 9.85 -10.54 -12.85
CA ALA A 116 8.58 -11.09 -13.32
C ALA A 116 8.22 -10.64 -14.73
N VAL A 117 8.87 -9.60 -15.28
CA VAL A 117 8.59 -9.07 -16.61
C VAL A 117 8.62 -10.18 -17.67
N GLY A 118 7.44 -10.47 -18.24
CA GLY A 118 7.27 -11.47 -19.29
C GLY A 118 7.49 -12.93 -18.89
N ARG A 119 7.79 -13.24 -17.62
CA ARG A 119 8.04 -14.61 -17.14
C ARG A 119 6.77 -15.39 -16.84
N ASP A 120 5.67 -14.73 -16.55
CA ASP A 120 4.35 -15.35 -16.37
C ASP A 120 3.76 -15.88 -17.69
N ALA A 121 4.34 -15.47 -18.82
CA ALA A 121 3.92 -15.90 -20.13
C ALA A 121 4.37 -17.34 -20.42
N SER A 122 3.69 -18.00 -21.38
CA SER A 122 4.07 -19.32 -21.86
C SER A 122 5.48 -19.29 -22.49
N PHE A 123 6.17 -20.43 -22.53
CA PHE A 123 7.53 -20.55 -23.05
C PHE A 123 7.74 -19.85 -24.41
N LEU A 124 6.81 -20.03 -25.33
CA LEU A 124 6.87 -19.38 -26.65
C LEU A 124 6.66 -17.85 -26.55
N ALA A 125 5.76 -17.39 -25.69
CA ALA A 125 5.52 -15.96 -25.51
C ALA A 125 6.68 -15.24 -24.82
N ARG A 126 7.46 -15.92 -23.97
CA ARG A 126 8.67 -15.38 -23.32
C ARG A 126 9.69 -14.87 -24.32
N GLY A 127 9.89 -15.60 -25.45
CA GLY A 127 10.77 -15.13 -26.52
C GLY A 127 10.32 -13.79 -27.11
N GLY A 128 9.01 -13.60 -27.26
CA GLY A 128 8.42 -12.34 -27.70
C GLY A 128 8.64 -11.20 -26.71
N TRP A 129 8.44 -11.45 -25.41
CA TRP A 129 8.72 -10.48 -24.34
C TRP A 129 10.20 -10.11 -24.26
N TYR A 130 11.09 -11.10 -24.37
CA TYR A 130 12.53 -10.87 -24.41
C TYR A 130 12.92 -9.95 -25.58
N LEU A 131 12.36 -10.21 -26.78
CA LEU A 131 12.59 -9.38 -27.95
C LEU A 131 12.04 -7.97 -27.81
N LYS A 132 10.87 -7.83 -27.15
CA LYS A 132 10.27 -6.53 -26.82
C LYS A 132 11.19 -5.73 -25.90
N CYS A 133 11.66 -6.34 -24.81
CA CYS A 133 12.58 -5.70 -23.88
C CYS A 133 13.88 -5.31 -24.58
N LEU A 134 14.44 -6.18 -25.43
CA LEU A 134 15.66 -5.89 -26.18
C LEU A 134 15.53 -4.69 -27.13
N ASN A 135 14.33 -4.46 -27.70
CA ASN A 135 14.11 -3.42 -28.71
C ASN A 135 13.56 -2.12 -28.13
N GLN A 136 12.70 -2.20 -27.12
CA GLN A 136 11.95 -1.06 -26.56
C GLN A 136 12.29 -0.78 -25.08
N GLY A 137 12.93 -1.74 -24.41
CA GLY A 137 13.09 -1.71 -22.97
C GLY A 137 11.76 -1.95 -22.21
N SER A 138 11.84 -1.91 -20.90
CA SER A 138 10.68 -1.94 -20.01
C SER A 138 11.01 -1.17 -18.74
N GLU A 139 10.33 -0.10 -18.48
CA GLU A 139 10.46 0.65 -17.26
C GLU A 139 9.51 0.09 -16.20
N ILE A 140 10.02 -0.09 -15.00
CA ILE A 140 9.31 -0.66 -13.86
C ILE A 140 9.33 0.36 -12.73
N LEU A 141 8.17 0.63 -12.16
CA LEU A 141 8.07 1.48 -10.99
C LEU A 141 8.58 0.73 -9.75
N PRO A 142 9.32 1.39 -8.86
CA PRO A 142 9.79 0.80 -7.62
C PRO A 142 8.61 0.41 -6.72
N VAL A 143 8.85 -0.55 -5.84
CA VAL A 143 7.93 -0.89 -4.75
C VAL A 143 8.38 -0.15 -3.51
N TYR A 144 7.46 0.56 -2.88
CA TYR A 144 7.75 1.31 -1.68
C TYR A 144 7.28 0.56 -0.44
N GLN A 145 7.96 0.81 0.67
CA GLN A 145 7.61 0.30 1.98
C GLN A 145 7.63 1.42 3.01
N ASN A 146 7.04 1.16 4.16
CA ASN A 146 6.99 2.10 5.26
C ASN A 146 8.40 2.48 5.76
N SER A 147 8.52 3.72 6.26
CA SER A 147 9.68 4.23 6.95
C SER A 147 9.26 4.97 8.22
N GLU A 148 10.23 5.28 9.10
CA GLU A 148 9.96 6.08 10.29
C GLU A 148 9.35 7.46 9.97
N ASN A 149 9.74 8.05 8.85
CA ASN A 149 9.22 9.35 8.42
C ASN A 149 7.75 9.26 8.01
N LEU A 150 7.35 8.20 7.29
CA LEU A 150 5.94 7.96 6.95
C LEU A 150 5.12 7.71 8.24
N GLY A 151 5.65 6.93 9.17
CA GLY A 151 5.03 6.73 10.48
C GLY A 151 4.77 8.04 11.23
N THR A 152 5.69 8.99 11.14
CA THR A 152 5.52 10.34 11.72
C THR A 152 4.38 11.10 11.04
N ILE A 153 4.29 11.06 9.72
CA ILE A 153 3.19 11.68 8.95
C ILE A 153 1.84 11.08 9.34
N LEU A 154 1.76 9.74 9.43
CA LEU A 154 0.55 9.04 9.86
C LEU A 154 0.15 9.40 11.30
N GLY A 155 1.13 9.58 12.19
CA GLY A 155 0.92 10.08 13.54
C GLY A 155 0.31 11.48 13.56
N THR A 156 0.79 12.38 12.72
CA THR A 156 0.24 13.73 12.58
C THR A 156 -1.22 13.71 12.08
N ILE A 157 -1.55 12.80 11.16
CA ILE A 157 -2.93 12.60 10.71
C ILE A 157 -3.81 12.11 11.86
N GLN A 158 -3.31 11.15 12.67
CA GLN A 158 -4.02 10.66 13.84
C GLN A 158 -4.27 11.77 14.87
N GLU A 159 -3.28 12.63 15.13
CA GLU A 159 -3.44 13.76 16.06
C GLU A 159 -4.43 14.81 15.56
N ALA A 160 -4.47 15.05 14.25
CA ALA A 160 -5.35 16.05 13.66
C ALA A 160 -6.81 15.55 13.54
N LEU A 161 -7.04 14.29 13.22
CA LEU A 161 -8.36 13.73 12.93
C LEU A 161 -8.87 12.78 14.02
N GLY A 162 -7.99 12.21 14.83
CA GLY A 162 -8.36 11.34 15.94
C GLY A 162 -8.95 12.14 17.10
N ARG A 163 -9.93 11.54 17.76
CA ARG A 163 -10.54 12.12 18.97
C ARG A 163 -10.71 11.02 19.99
N GLU A 164 -10.23 11.26 21.21
CA GLU A 164 -10.51 10.36 22.32
C GLU A 164 -12.00 10.37 22.69
N PRO A 165 -12.57 9.21 23.02
CA PRO A 165 -13.94 9.17 23.52
C PRO A 165 -14.02 9.87 24.87
N VAL A 166 -15.02 10.70 25.05
CA VAL A 166 -15.29 11.32 26.35
C VAL A 166 -16.20 10.39 27.14
N ALA A 167 -15.72 9.95 28.29
CA ALA A 167 -16.53 9.12 29.19
C ALA A 167 -17.79 9.86 29.65
N PRO A 168 -18.92 9.18 29.77
CA PRO A 168 -20.10 9.76 30.39
C PRO A 168 -19.81 10.06 31.87
N SER A 169 -20.41 11.10 32.38
CA SER A 169 -20.26 11.50 33.78
C SER A 169 -21.64 11.67 34.43
N TRP A 170 -21.63 11.76 35.75
CA TRP A 170 -22.83 12.00 36.51
C TRP A 170 -22.52 12.94 37.70
N GLU A 171 -23.51 13.71 38.09
CA GLU A 171 -23.44 14.56 39.26
C GLU A 171 -24.81 14.61 39.98
N VAL A 172 -24.78 14.85 41.28
CA VAL A 172 -25.98 15.07 42.05
C VAL A 172 -26.17 16.57 42.24
N SER A 173 -27.26 17.12 41.70
CA SER A 173 -27.62 18.52 41.81
C SER A 173 -28.90 18.64 42.65
N GLY A 174 -28.72 18.95 43.93
CA GLY A 174 -29.85 18.96 44.90
C GLY A 174 -30.43 17.56 45.13
N THR A 175 -31.63 17.30 44.66
CA THR A 175 -32.29 15.99 44.70
C THR A 175 -32.25 15.24 43.37
N ASP A 176 -31.70 15.87 42.35
CA ASP A 176 -31.69 15.34 40.99
C ASP A 176 -30.34 14.70 40.63
N LEU A 177 -30.40 13.56 39.95
CA LEU A 177 -29.26 12.92 39.34
C LEU A 177 -29.14 13.41 37.89
N VAL A 178 -28.09 14.17 37.60
CA VAL A 178 -27.80 14.65 36.26
C VAL A 178 -26.81 13.71 35.60
N LEU A 179 -27.23 13.06 34.50
CA LEU A 179 -26.38 12.20 33.69
C LEU A 179 -25.90 12.98 32.47
N VAL A 180 -24.58 13.07 32.29
CA VAL A 180 -23.97 13.67 31.11
C VAL A 180 -23.55 12.55 30.17
N LYS A 181 -24.16 12.55 28.99
CA LYS A 181 -23.86 11.52 27.96
C LYS A 181 -22.44 11.67 27.48
N GLY A 182 -21.69 10.54 27.43
CA GLY A 182 -20.39 10.49 26.79
C GLY A 182 -20.48 10.75 25.28
N THR A 183 -19.41 11.25 24.72
CA THR A 183 -19.29 11.43 23.26
C THR A 183 -18.37 10.37 22.68
N PRO A 184 -18.72 9.76 21.53
CA PRO A 184 -17.85 8.82 20.87
C PRO A 184 -16.59 9.52 20.38
N GLY A 185 -15.47 8.82 20.48
CA GLY A 185 -14.21 9.18 19.83
C GLY A 185 -14.15 8.59 18.42
N ASN A 186 -13.04 8.88 17.76
CA ASN A 186 -12.69 8.28 16.47
C ASN A 186 -11.19 8.01 16.41
N LYS A 187 -10.85 6.94 15.75
CA LYS A 187 -9.47 6.54 15.49
C LYS A 187 -9.26 6.44 13.99
N VAL A 188 -8.11 6.90 13.53
CA VAL A 188 -7.67 6.75 12.14
C VAL A 188 -7.10 5.35 11.96
N ASP A 189 -7.54 4.64 10.92
CA ASP A 189 -6.91 3.40 10.50
C ASP A 189 -5.60 3.72 9.75
N GLN A 190 -4.52 3.83 10.50
CA GLN A 190 -3.20 4.19 9.96
C GLN A 190 -2.70 3.15 8.94
N GLN A 191 -3.00 1.86 9.17
CA GLN A 191 -2.57 0.80 8.26
C GLN A 191 -3.27 0.92 6.90
N ALA A 192 -4.56 1.16 6.90
CA ALA A 192 -5.31 1.35 5.65
C ALA A 192 -4.82 2.57 4.86
N ILE A 193 -4.42 3.65 5.54
CA ILE A 193 -3.84 4.83 4.87
C ILE A 193 -2.47 4.51 4.31
N GLU A 194 -1.61 3.87 5.09
CA GLU A 194 -0.29 3.43 4.68
C GLU A 194 -0.36 2.59 3.41
N ASP A 195 -1.20 1.55 3.41
CA ASP A 195 -1.39 0.66 2.27
C ASP A 195 -1.84 1.42 1.00
N GLN A 196 -2.76 2.39 1.16
CA GLN A 196 -3.22 3.22 0.04
C GLN A 196 -2.12 4.14 -0.50
N ILE A 197 -1.33 4.76 0.38
CA ILE A 197 -0.20 5.61 -0.02
C ILE A 197 0.84 4.78 -0.78
N LEU A 198 1.27 3.66 -0.22
CA LEU A 198 2.29 2.80 -0.82
C LEU A 198 1.83 2.22 -2.15
N ALA A 199 0.57 1.80 -2.25
CA ALA A 199 -0.01 1.32 -3.50
C ALA A 199 -0.03 2.43 -4.56
N HIS A 200 -0.47 3.64 -4.20
CA HIS A 200 -0.54 4.76 -5.14
C HIS A 200 0.85 5.17 -5.66
N LEU A 201 1.85 5.21 -4.78
CA LEU A 201 3.23 5.50 -5.16
C LEU A 201 3.82 4.41 -6.08
N GLY A 202 3.45 3.14 -5.86
CA GLY A 202 3.95 2.00 -6.65
C GLY A 202 3.24 1.76 -7.98
N GLU A 203 2.13 2.44 -8.25
CA GLU A 203 1.31 2.25 -9.46
C GLU A 203 1.35 3.46 -10.40
N ASN A 204 1.74 4.62 -9.93
CA ASN A 204 1.70 5.88 -10.69
C ASN A 204 3.08 6.50 -10.83
N ASP A 205 3.31 7.15 -11.97
CA ASP A 205 4.45 8.04 -12.13
C ASP A 205 4.38 9.17 -11.11
N ILE A 206 5.43 9.31 -10.33
CA ILE A 206 5.49 10.32 -9.29
C ILE A 206 5.77 11.67 -9.93
N VAL A 207 4.81 12.57 -9.77
CA VAL A 207 4.88 13.97 -10.21
C VAL A 207 5.40 14.83 -9.06
N THR A 208 5.75 16.09 -9.31
CA THR A 208 6.05 17.06 -8.25
C THR A 208 4.84 17.22 -7.33
N LEU A 209 5.07 17.37 -6.01
CA LEU A 209 4.00 17.51 -4.98
C LEU A 209 2.91 18.52 -5.36
N SER A 210 3.29 19.61 -6.04
CA SER A 210 2.34 20.63 -6.50
C SER A 210 1.40 20.18 -7.61
N GLY A 211 1.64 19.04 -8.25
CA GLY A 211 0.86 18.53 -9.39
C GLY A 211 0.10 17.25 -9.15
N ALA A 212 0.47 16.47 -8.14
CA ALA A 212 -0.16 15.20 -7.83
C ALA A 212 -1.13 15.36 -6.65
N GLN A 213 -2.43 15.37 -6.91
CA GLN A 213 -3.46 15.31 -5.86
C GLN A 213 -4.19 13.96 -5.99
N ALA A 214 -3.96 13.07 -5.04
CA ALA A 214 -4.75 11.87 -4.87
C ALA A 214 -5.77 12.11 -3.74
N GLN A 215 -7.01 11.72 -3.97
CA GLN A 215 -8.05 11.77 -2.95
C GLN A 215 -8.25 10.39 -2.37
N PHE A 216 -8.03 10.26 -1.07
CA PHE A 216 -8.30 9.02 -0.33
C PHE A 216 -9.48 9.23 0.61
N ASP A 217 -10.45 8.34 0.53
CA ASP A 217 -11.55 8.30 1.50
C ASP A 217 -11.11 7.50 2.72
N ILE A 218 -10.76 8.22 3.78
CA ILE A 218 -10.36 7.60 5.04
C ILE A 218 -11.58 7.41 5.92
N ARG A 219 -11.90 6.16 6.23
CA ARG A 219 -12.91 5.84 7.22
C ARG A 219 -12.31 5.93 8.61
N LEU A 220 -12.95 6.75 9.45
CA LEU A 220 -12.61 6.81 10.86
C LEU A 220 -13.34 5.68 11.59
N GLU A 221 -12.60 4.90 12.36
CA GLU A 221 -13.19 3.93 13.28
C GLU A 221 -13.81 4.67 14.44
N GLN A 222 -15.10 4.47 14.68
CA GLN A 222 -15.78 5.07 15.82
C GLN A 222 -15.44 4.29 17.09
N LEU A 223 -14.92 4.99 18.09
CA LEU A 223 -14.66 4.48 19.42
C LEU A 223 -15.89 4.80 20.30
N PRO A 224 -16.68 3.79 20.71
CA PRO A 224 -17.82 4.05 21.59
C PRO A 224 -17.31 4.58 22.94
N PRO A 225 -18.01 5.52 23.57
CA PRO A 225 -17.70 5.94 24.92
C PRO A 225 -17.95 4.78 25.90
N GLU A 226 -17.24 4.81 27.02
CA GLU A 226 -17.54 3.89 28.11
C GLU A 226 -19.01 3.99 28.53
N THR A 227 -19.60 2.89 28.97
CA THR A 227 -20.96 2.86 29.48
C THR A 227 -20.96 3.16 30.97
N LEU A 228 -21.91 3.99 31.43
CA LEU A 228 -22.13 4.19 32.87
C LEU A 228 -22.65 2.89 33.52
N ASP A 229 -21.96 2.48 34.57
CA ASP A 229 -22.46 1.42 35.44
C ASP A 229 -23.48 2.04 36.42
N LEU A 230 -24.78 2.03 36.02
CA LEU A 230 -25.87 2.57 36.82
C LEU A 230 -26.02 1.85 38.16
N ALA A 231 -25.69 0.56 38.23
CA ALA A 231 -25.78 -0.20 39.49
C ALA A 231 -24.75 0.30 40.50
N ASN A 232 -23.52 0.56 40.03
CA ASN A 232 -22.47 1.14 40.87
C ASN A 232 -22.82 2.58 41.29
N ILE A 233 -23.35 3.38 40.40
CA ILE A 233 -23.81 4.76 40.71
C ILE A 233 -24.85 4.73 41.77
N LEU A 234 -25.89 3.86 41.67
CA LEU A 234 -26.92 3.72 42.65
C LEU A 234 -26.35 3.35 44.02
N THR A 235 -25.41 2.43 44.11
CA THR A 235 -24.78 2.06 45.38
C THR A 235 -23.99 3.22 46.00
N GLN A 236 -23.45 4.14 45.21
CA GLN A 236 -22.76 5.33 45.71
C GLN A 236 -23.71 6.43 46.19
N ILE A 237 -24.90 6.51 45.63
CA ILE A 237 -25.89 7.53 45.94
C ILE A 237 -26.85 7.06 47.01
N GLU A 238 -27.22 5.75 47.03
CA GLU A 238 -28.09 5.17 48.07
C GLU A 238 -27.43 5.26 49.43
N LYS A 239 -27.89 6.21 50.22
CA LYS A 239 -27.61 6.18 51.64
C LYS A 239 -28.73 5.32 52.31
N PRO A 240 -28.34 4.40 53.18
CA PRO A 240 -29.34 3.62 53.90
C PRO A 240 -30.25 4.59 54.62
N VAL A 241 -31.56 4.44 54.38
CA VAL A 241 -32.59 5.22 55.10
C VAL A 241 -32.46 4.91 56.57
N GLN A 242 -31.94 5.86 57.34
CA GLN A 242 -31.97 5.74 58.78
C GLN A 242 -33.38 6.10 59.26
N ASN A 243 -33.94 5.25 60.07
CA ASN A 243 -35.25 5.53 60.68
C ASN A 243 -35.22 6.90 61.38
N ALA A 244 -36.15 7.74 61.05
CA ALA A 244 -36.30 9.05 61.68
C ALA A 244 -36.40 8.86 63.22
N GLN A 245 -35.48 9.47 63.92
CA GLN A 245 -35.49 9.45 65.38
C GLN A 245 -36.26 10.66 65.90
N PHE A 246 -37.16 10.40 66.83
CA PHE A 246 -37.91 11.49 67.48
C PHE A 246 -37.06 12.11 68.60
N ASP A 247 -36.68 13.34 68.40
CA ASP A 247 -35.98 14.12 69.43
C ASP A 247 -37.06 14.66 70.45
N LYS A 248 -37.06 14.01 71.56
CA LYS A 248 -38.06 14.39 72.66
C LYS A 248 -37.81 15.76 73.21
N ALA A 249 -36.60 16.26 73.17
CA ALA A 249 -36.24 17.58 73.70
C ALA A 249 -36.70 18.71 72.76
N GLN A 250 -36.58 18.51 71.46
CA GLN A 250 -36.97 19.47 70.44
C GLN A 250 -38.35 19.21 69.85
N LYS A 251 -38.99 18.09 70.21
CA LYS A 251 -40.29 17.63 69.67
C LYS A 251 -40.35 17.56 68.13
N ILE A 252 -39.25 17.22 67.48
CA ILE A 252 -39.18 17.12 66.05
C ILE A 252 -38.63 15.75 65.65
N PHE A 253 -38.93 15.30 64.43
CA PHE A 253 -38.30 14.18 63.83
C PHE A 253 -37.03 14.68 63.10
N LYS A 254 -35.89 14.07 63.40
CA LYS A 254 -34.63 14.32 62.66
C LYS A 254 -34.35 13.15 61.76
N GLN A 255 -34.11 13.45 60.53
CA GLN A 255 -33.69 12.49 59.54
C GLN A 255 -32.21 12.81 59.20
N ASP A 256 -31.32 11.85 59.46
CA ASP A 256 -29.88 12.11 59.32
C ASP A 256 -29.37 11.94 57.87
N SER A 257 -30.20 11.40 56.98
CA SER A 257 -29.84 11.30 55.57
C SER A 257 -31.07 11.27 54.68
N VAL A 258 -31.02 12.03 53.60
CA VAL A 258 -32.02 11.98 52.53
C VAL A 258 -31.37 11.17 51.40
N GLY A 259 -31.95 10.02 51.08
CA GLY A 259 -31.58 9.27 49.89
C GLY A 259 -32.20 9.94 48.67
N VAL A 260 -31.49 9.90 47.53
CA VAL A 260 -32.07 10.26 46.24
C VAL A 260 -32.97 9.11 45.80
N SER A 261 -34.25 9.37 45.55
CA SER A 261 -35.21 8.38 45.08
C SER A 261 -35.26 8.34 43.55
#